data_af57b7eb86c3f8e1ec13904aa889c7dc
#
_entry.id   af57b7eb86c3f8e1ec13904aa889c7dc
#
_cell.length_a   1.000
_cell.length_b   1.000
_cell.length_c   1.000
_cell.angle_alpha   90.00
_cell.angle_beta   90.00
_cell.angle_gamma   90.00
#
_symmetry.space_group_name_H-M   'P 1'
#
loop_
_entity.id
_entity.type
_entity.pdbx_description
1 polymer ?
#
loop_
_entity_poly.entity_id
_entity_poly.type
_entity_poly.pdbx_seq_one_letter_code
_entity_poly.pdbx_strand_id
1 'polypeptide(L)'
;MRQRDELDTPMSVTKTLCRLDAIADGNALAVDVASSSGGFNLVLLRQGQRVFAYHNECPHAGRRLDWSPGRFLIDGGFLICAAHGATFGIETGRCFAGPCMGGALASIAVEVVDGDVRLAHAME
;
A
#
# COMPACT_ATOMS: atom_id res chain seq x y z
N MET A 1 -5.67 -20.63 26.87
CA MET A 1 -5.64 -20.14 26.43
C MET A 1 -5.68 -19.85 25.86
N ARG A 2 -5.73 -19.99 25.97
CA ARG A 2 -5.83 -19.46 25.31
C ARG A 2 -5.65 -19.14 24.63
N GLN A 3 -5.66 -19.37 24.52
CA GLN A 3 -5.55 -18.83 23.81
C GLN A 3 -5.78 -18.37 23.30
N ARG A 4 -5.95 -18.46 23.46
CA ARG A 4 -6.22 -17.86 22.92
C ARG A 4 -6.30 -17.40 22.39
N ASP A 5 -6.31 -17.48 22.70
CA ASP A 5 -6.45 -16.97 22.22
C ASP A 5 -6.57 -16.84 21.52
N GLU A 6 -6.31 -16.99 21.55
CA GLU A 6 -6.41 -16.85 20.79
C GLU A 6 -7.21 -17.01 20.23
N LEU A 7 -7.67 -17.53 20.31
CA LEU A 7 -8.39 -17.46 19.81
C LEU A 7 -9.26 -17.03 19.51
N ASP A 8 -9.47 -17.78 19.75
CA ASP A 8 -10.41 -16.77 19.71
C ASP A 8 -10.12 -15.53 18.85
N THR A 9 -10.03 -15.65 17.65
CA THR A 9 -9.72 -14.52 16.79
C THR A 9 -10.98 -13.85 16.31
N PRO A 10 -11.28 -12.63 16.78
CA PRO A 10 -12.43 -11.91 16.27
C PRO A 10 -12.28 -11.65 14.78
N MET A 11 -13.38 -11.65 14.08
CA MET A 11 -13.37 -11.38 12.64
C MET A 11 -12.93 -9.96 12.33
N SER A 12 -13.07 -9.07 13.29
CA SER A 12 -12.71 -7.66 13.11
C SER A 12 -11.24 -7.37 13.38
N VAL A 13 -10.43 -8.39 13.67
CA VAL A 13 -9.01 -8.16 13.91
C VAL A 13 -8.35 -7.66 12.63
N THR A 14 -7.66 -6.54 12.73
CA THR A 14 -6.92 -5.98 11.60
C THR A 14 -5.58 -6.67 11.49
N LYS A 15 -5.14 -6.84 10.25
CA LYS A 15 -3.90 -7.53 9.96
C LYS A 15 -2.73 -6.55 9.97
N THR A 16 -1.66 -6.92 10.64
CA THR A 16 -0.42 -6.16 10.61
C THR A 16 0.31 -6.48 9.31
N LEU A 17 0.64 -5.45 8.56
CA LEU A 17 1.31 -5.60 7.28
C LEU A 17 2.83 -5.55 7.44
N CYS A 18 3.30 -4.62 8.27
CA CYS A 18 4.72 -4.47 8.55
C CYS A 18 4.88 -3.49 9.71
N ARG A 19 6.13 -3.29 10.13
CA ARG A 19 6.46 -2.21 11.05
C ARG A 19 6.67 -0.93 10.26
N LEU A 20 6.34 0.21 10.87
CA LEU A 20 6.56 1.50 10.24
C LEU A 20 8.04 1.70 9.90
N ASP A 21 8.94 1.24 10.79
CA ASP A 21 10.37 1.40 10.55
C ASP A 21 10.92 0.47 9.47
N ALA A 22 10.10 -0.45 8.96
CA ALA A 22 10.48 -1.24 7.78
C ALA A 22 10.43 -0.41 6.52
N ILE A 23 9.78 0.76 6.55
CA ILE A 23 9.69 1.66 5.40
C ILE A 23 10.53 2.89 5.72
N ALA A 24 11.55 3.16 4.91
CA ALA A 24 12.33 4.38 5.08
C ALA A 24 11.42 5.59 4.86
N ASP A 25 11.62 6.64 5.66
CA ASP A 25 10.81 7.84 5.52
C ASP A 25 10.95 8.40 4.10
N GLY A 26 9.83 8.71 3.48
CA GLY A 26 9.81 9.20 2.10
C GLY A 26 9.94 8.10 1.06
N ASN A 27 9.84 6.85 1.45
CA ASN A 27 10.03 5.73 0.54
C ASN A 27 8.82 4.79 0.59
N ALA A 28 8.95 3.64 -0.05
CA ALA A 28 7.84 2.71 -0.22
C ALA A 28 8.27 1.27 0.01
N LEU A 29 7.29 0.43 0.30
CA LEU A 29 7.48 -1.00 0.49
C LEU A 29 6.33 -1.74 -0.16
N ALA A 30 6.62 -2.83 -0.86
CA ALA A 30 5.59 -3.69 -1.42
C ALA A 30 5.30 -4.82 -0.44
N VAL A 31 4.02 -5.11 -0.21
CA VAL A 31 3.63 -6.22 0.65
C VAL A 31 2.54 -7.04 -0.03
N ASP A 32 2.60 -8.35 0.17
CA ASP A 32 1.56 -9.24 -0.31
C ASP A 32 0.52 -9.43 0.78
N VAL A 33 -0.74 -9.42 0.37
CA VAL A 33 -1.86 -9.62 1.29
C VAL A 33 -2.69 -10.78 0.79
N ALA A 34 -2.96 -11.75 1.67
CA ALA A 34 -3.83 -12.85 1.36
C ALA A 34 -5.27 -12.47 1.66
N SER A 35 -6.20 -12.93 0.85
CA SER A 35 -7.62 -12.71 1.09
C SER A 35 -8.37 -13.97 0.65
N SER A 36 -9.68 -14.00 0.94
CA SER A 36 -10.50 -15.15 0.59
C SER A 36 -10.60 -15.36 -0.93
N SER A 37 -10.38 -14.30 -1.71
CA SER A 37 -10.45 -14.37 -3.17
C SER A 37 -9.08 -14.51 -3.81
N GLY A 38 -8.04 -14.78 -3.02
CA GLY A 38 -6.66 -14.87 -3.49
C GLY A 38 -5.81 -13.80 -2.87
N GLY A 39 -4.63 -13.59 -3.42
CA GLY A 39 -3.72 -12.59 -2.90
C GLY A 39 -3.64 -11.37 -3.80
N PHE A 40 -3.15 -10.28 -3.25
CA PHE A 40 -2.85 -9.10 -4.02
C PHE A 40 -1.65 -8.38 -3.40
N ASN A 41 -1.06 -7.47 -4.15
CA ASN A 41 0.12 -6.75 -3.71
C ASN A 41 -0.23 -5.29 -3.47
N LEU A 42 0.24 -4.75 -2.35
CA LEU A 42 0.05 -3.35 -2.00
C LEU A 42 1.38 -2.63 -2.02
N VAL A 43 1.33 -1.34 -2.38
CA VAL A 43 2.43 -0.43 -2.14
C VAL A 43 2.09 0.40 -0.92
N LEU A 44 3.00 0.42 0.07
CA LEU A 44 2.88 1.24 1.27
C LEU A 44 3.88 2.38 1.14
N LEU A 45 3.37 3.60 1.25
CA LEU A 45 4.18 4.81 1.07
C LEU A 45 4.22 5.56 2.39
N ARG A 46 5.42 5.82 2.89
CA ARG A 46 5.60 6.46 4.19
C ARG A 46 5.96 7.94 4.04
N GLN A 47 5.27 8.78 4.79
CA GLN A 47 5.63 10.18 4.95
C GLN A 47 5.60 10.50 6.45
N GLY A 48 6.77 10.51 7.09
CA GLY A 48 6.87 10.73 8.53
C GLY A 48 6.20 9.59 9.30
N GLN A 49 5.17 9.90 10.06
CA GLN A 49 4.42 8.90 10.82
C GLN A 49 3.18 8.43 10.09
N ARG A 50 2.98 8.86 8.85
CA ARG A 50 1.80 8.51 8.06
C ARG A 50 2.16 7.51 6.98
N VAL A 51 1.23 6.60 6.70
CA VAL A 51 1.38 5.61 5.65
C VAL A 51 0.15 5.65 4.76
N PHE A 52 0.38 5.65 3.46
CA PHE A 52 -0.67 5.59 2.45
C PHE A 52 -0.51 4.28 1.70
N ALA A 53 -1.62 3.58 1.45
CA ALA A 53 -1.56 2.28 0.81
C ALA A 53 -2.46 2.25 -0.42
N TYR A 54 -1.94 1.63 -1.47
CA TYR A 54 -2.66 1.48 -2.72
C TYR A 54 -2.40 0.10 -3.28
N HIS A 55 -3.31 -0.40 -4.10
CA HIS A 55 -3.00 -1.57 -4.90
C HIS A 55 -1.82 -1.26 -5.79
N ASN A 56 -0.87 -2.19 -5.87
CA ASN A 56 0.33 -2.02 -6.68
C ASN A 56 0.01 -2.34 -8.14
N GLU A 57 -0.81 -1.48 -8.71
CA GLU A 57 -1.32 -1.68 -10.05
C GLU A 57 -1.61 -0.33 -10.70
N CYS A 58 -0.97 -0.08 -11.84
CA CYS A 58 -1.18 1.16 -12.58
C CYS A 58 -2.54 1.09 -13.28
N PRO A 59 -3.43 2.07 -13.05
CA PRO A 59 -4.76 2.02 -13.67
C PRO A 59 -4.73 2.07 -15.20
N HIS A 60 -3.64 2.57 -15.80
CA HIS A 60 -3.53 2.64 -17.24
C HIS A 60 -3.43 1.27 -17.88
N ALA A 61 -2.60 0.39 -17.34
CA ALA A 61 -2.27 -0.86 -18.02
C ALA A 61 -2.33 -2.08 -17.13
N GLY A 62 -2.73 -1.95 -15.88
CA GLY A 62 -2.77 -3.07 -14.95
C GLY A 62 -1.40 -3.58 -14.53
N ARG A 63 -0.33 -2.87 -14.87
CA ARG A 63 1.02 -3.28 -14.52
C ARG A 63 1.37 -2.85 -13.12
N ARG A 64 2.31 -3.56 -12.51
CA ARG A 64 2.84 -3.15 -11.22
C ARG A 64 3.53 -1.79 -11.36
N LEU A 65 3.50 -1.04 -10.28
CA LEU A 65 4.09 0.30 -10.25
C LEU A 65 5.61 0.25 -10.06
N ASP A 66 6.12 -0.81 -9.43
CA ASP A 66 7.54 -0.94 -9.18
C ASP A 66 8.28 -1.32 -10.47
N TRP A 67 9.51 -0.77 -10.64
CA TRP A 67 10.34 -1.10 -11.79
C TRP A 67 11.09 -2.42 -11.61
N SER A 68 11.14 -2.90 -10.39
CA SER A 68 11.67 -4.20 -10.01
C SER A 68 10.95 -4.56 -8.71
N PRO A 69 10.80 -5.83 -8.34
CA PRO A 69 10.02 -6.16 -7.14
C PRO A 69 10.45 -5.35 -5.93
N GLY A 70 9.52 -4.58 -5.38
CA GLY A 70 9.75 -3.73 -4.22
C GLY A 70 10.50 -2.44 -4.48
N ARG A 71 10.83 -2.13 -5.72
CA ARG A 71 11.59 -0.93 -6.08
C ARG A 71 10.69 0.08 -6.79
N PHE A 72 10.53 1.24 -6.18
CA PHE A 72 9.61 2.27 -6.66
C PHE A 72 10.37 3.55 -7.00
N LEU A 73 9.84 4.30 -7.97
CA LEU A 73 10.35 5.63 -8.28
C LEU A 73 9.52 6.65 -7.51
N ILE A 74 10.17 7.37 -6.61
CA ILE A 74 9.50 8.37 -5.79
C ILE A 74 10.29 9.67 -5.91
N ASP A 75 9.57 10.75 -6.17
CA ASP A 75 10.20 12.05 -6.35
C ASP A 75 9.25 13.14 -5.87
N GLY A 76 9.68 13.89 -4.86
CA GLY A 76 8.98 15.09 -4.44
C GLY A 76 7.53 14.90 -4.04
N GLY A 77 7.20 13.79 -3.39
CA GLY A 77 5.84 13.52 -2.96
C GLY A 77 4.99 12.83 -4.02
N PHE A 78 5.63 12.33 -5.08
CA PHE A 78 4.95 11.62 -6.16
C PHE A 78 5.51 10.22 -6.32
N LEU A 79 4.62 9.29 -6.62
CA LEU A 79 4.98 7.93 -7.02
C LEU A 79 4.85 7.85 -8.53
N ILE A 80 5.90 7.38 -9.19
CA ILE A 80 5.96 7.35 -10.65
C ILE A 80 5.91 5.91 -11.12
N CYS A 81 4.96 5.60 -12.00
CA CYS A 81 4.88 4.29 -12.62
C CYS A 81 6.06 4.12 -13.58
N ALA A 82 6.85 3.08 -13.34
CA ALA A 82 8.07 2.88 -14.09
C ALA A 82 7.83 2.56 -15.56
N ALA A 83 6.65 2.02 -15.89
CA ALA A 83 6.39 1.57 -17.25
C ALA A 83 6.21 2.74 -18.23
N HIS A 84 5.37 3.73 -17.86
CA HIS A 84 5.00 4.80 -18.79
C HIS A 84 5.04 6.19 -18.17
N GLY A 85 5.62 6.34 -16.97
CA GLY A 85 5.80 7.65 -16.37
C GLY A 85 4.56 8.26 -15.77
N ALA A 86 3.47 7.50 -15.58
CA ALA A 86 2.30 8.00 -14.89
C ALA A 86 2.70 8.42 -13.48
N THR A 87 2.28 9.63 -13.08
CA THR A 87 2.74 10.25 -11.84
C THR A 87 1.56 10.43 -10.90
N PHE A 88 1.65 9.85 -9.71
CA PHE A 88 0.56 9.83 -8.75
C PHE A 88 0.97 10.55 -7.48
N GLY A 89 0.05 11.35 -6.93
CA GLY A 89 0.26 11.98 -5.63
C GLY A 89 0.23 10.90 -4.54
N ILE A 90 1.18 10.97 -3.62
CA ILE A 90 1.29 9.94 -2.58
C ILE A 90 0.09 10.00 -1.64
N GLU A 91 -0.39 11.19 -1.28
CA GLU A 91 -1.45 11.33 -0.30
C GLU A 91 -2.84 11.02 -0.86
N THR A 92 -3.05 11.20 -2.15
CA THR A 92 -4.38 11.04 -2.75
C THR A 92 -4.47 9.89 -3.73
N GLY A 93 -3.34 9.43 -4.28
CA GLY A 93 -3.31 8.42 -5.33
C GLY A 93 -3.74 8.95 -6.69
N ARG A 94 -4.02 10.24 -6.82
CA ARG A 94 -4.49 10.81 -8.09
C ARG A 94 -3.36 10.91 -9.09
N CYS A 95 -3.68 10.61 -10.34
CA CYS A 95 -2.73 10.74 -11.43
C CYS A 95 -2.70 12.19 -11.91
N PHE A 96 -1.53 12.81 -11.80
CA PHE A 96 -1.34 14.19 -12.21
C PHE A 96 -0.68 14.32 -13.58
N ALA A 97 -0.04 13.29 -14.07
CA ALA A 97 0.65 13.36 -15.35
C ALA A 97 0.76 11.96 -15.94
N GLY A 98 0.88 11.89 -17.26
CA GLY A 98 1.06 10.64 -17.95
C GLY A 98 -0.24 10.07 -18.48
N PRO A 99 -0.21 8.82 -18.95
CA PRO A 99 -1.34 8.28 -19.72
C PRO A 99 -2.62 8.08 -18.92
N CYS A 100 -2.56 8.04 -17.58
CA CYS A 100 -3.77 7.89 -16.79
C CYS A 100 -4.17 9.15 -16.04
N MET A 101 -3.79 10.31 -16.58
CA MET A 101 -4.20 11.59 -15.99
C MET A 101 -5.72 11.62 -15.84
N GLY A 102 -6.19 12.02 -14.66
CA GLY A 102 -7.61 12.01 -14.33
C GLY A 102 -8.07 10.77 -13.61
N GLY A 103 -7.25 9.71 -13.61
CA GLY A 103 -7.53 8.50 -12.85
C GLY A 103 -6.84 8.52 -11.49
N ALA A 104 -6.90 7.41 -10.80
CA ALA A 104 -6.31 7.29 -9.48
C ALA A 104 -5.96 5.85 -9.18
N LEU A 105 -4.97 5.67 -8.30
CA LEU A 105 -4.67 4.36 -7.73
C LEU A 105 -5.81 3.94 -6.81
N ALA A 106 -6.05 2.64 -6.72
CA ALA A 106 -7.06 2.10 -5.82
C ALA A 106 -6.49 2.10 -4.39
N SER A 107 -7.09 2.88 -3.50
CA SER A 107 -6.59 3.05 -2.16
C SER A 107 -7.10 1.94 -1.24
N ILE A 108 -6.27 1.63 -0.24
CA ILE A 108 -6.61 0.68 0.82
C ILE A 108 -6.40 1.40 2.13
N ALA A 109 -7.40 1.35 3.00
CA ALA A 109 -7.32 2.03 4.29
C ALA A 109 -6.35 1.28 5.20
N VAL A 110 -5.37 2.00 5.71
CA VAL A 110 -4.40 1.48 6.67
C VAL A 110 -4.29 2.45 7.84
N GLU A 111 -3.78 1.96 8.96
CA GLU A 111 -3.53 2.78 10.13
C GLU A 111 -2.19 2.39 10.73
N VAL A 112 -1.59 3.32 11.48
CA VAL A 112 -0.36 3.06 12.20
C VAL A 112 -0.70 3.05 13.69
N VAL A 113 -0.48 1.90 14.34
CA VAL A 113 -0.80 1.72 15.75
C VAL A 113 0.44 1.14 16.43
N ASP A 114 1.00 1.88 17.38
CA ASP A 114 2.18 1.45 18.13
C ASP A 114 3.33 1.00 17.22
N GLY A 115 3.50 1.70 16.11
CA GLY A 115 4.56 1.40 15.16
C GLY A 115 4.24 0.27 14.19
N ASP A 116 3.04 -0.31 14.27
CA ASP A 116 2.60 -1.32 13.32
C ASP A 116 1.73 -0.68 12.24
N VAL A 117 2.01 -1.01 10.99
CA VAL A 117 1.15 -0.63 9.88
C VAL A 117 0.13 -1.74 9.67
N ARG A 118 -1.13 -1.42 9.83
CA ARG A 118 -2.21 -2.41 9.81
C ARG A 118 -3.26 -2.03 8.78
N LEU A 119 -3.93 -3.05 8.24
CA LEU A 119 -5.17 -2.81 7.52
C LEU A 119 -6.18 -2.20 8.49
N ALA A 120 -6.83 -1.12 8.09
CA ALA A 120 -7.83 -0.47 8.96
C ALA A 120 -9.11 -1.29 9.03
N HIS A 121 -9.36 -2.15 8.04
CA HIS A 121 -10.52 -3.01 7.99
C HIS A 121 -10.10 -4.41 7.61
N ALA A 122 -10.87 -5.41 8.04
CA ALA A 122 -10.62 -6.78 7.64
C ALA A 122 -10.79 -6.90 6.13
N MET A 123 -9.91 -7.66 5.50
CA MET A 123 -9.99 -7.93 4.06
C MET A 123 -10.72 -9.25 3.82
N GLU A 124 -11.56 -9.23 2.84
CA GLU A 124 -12.33 -10.41 2.44
C GLU A 124 -11.65 -11.18 1.33
#